data_4d8b33ac852dabc40fbd88cea6050733
#
_entry.id   4d8b33ac852dabc40fbd88cea6050733
#
_cell.length_a   1.000
_cell.length_b   1.000
_cell.length_c   1.000
_cell.angle_alpha   90.00
_cell.angle_beta   90.00
_cell.angle_gamma   90.00
#
_symmetry.space_group_name_H-M   'P 1'
#
loop_
_entity.id
_entity.type
_entity.pdbx_description
1 polymer ?
#
loop_
_entity_poly.entity_id
_entity_poly.type
_entity_poly.pdbx_seq_one_letter_code
_entity_poly.pdbx_strand_id
1 'polypeptide(L)'
;MTTKILTLGIDNDDIEKLDIGNDKVLLKAKTLGKLESVLEVGEEVDTILVDSHFLASPKEELQIILGLTSLTTKIVLRYYADDELDLDSLRQLGIDLLQAPLTSDGWQALTEGH
;
A
#
# COMPACT_ATOMS: atom_id res chain seq x y z
N MET A 1 11.91 11.56 -12.76
CA MET A 1 10.46 11.35 -12.63
C MET A 1 10.11 11.22 -11.15
N THR A 2 8.99 11.79 -10.76
CA THR A 2 8.55 11.76 -9.36
C THR A 2 7.72 10.51 -9.11
N THR A 3 8.12 9.72 -8.11
CA THR A 3 7.37 8.55 -7.69
C THR A 3 6.29 8.98 -6.70
N LYS A 4 5.06 8.56 -6.93
CA LYS A 4 3.92 8.86 -6.03
C LYS A 4 3.55 7.63 -5.22
N ILE A 5 3.43 7.83 -3.92
CA ILE A 5 3.06 6.79 -2.97
C ILE A 5 1.78 7.23 -2.25
N LEU A 6 0.75 6.41 -2.30
CA LEU A 6 -0.53 6.66 -1.63
C LEU A 6 -0.63 5.71 -0.44
N THR A 7 -0.90 6.25 0.75
CA THR A 7 -0.99 5.44 1.97
C THR A 7 -2.40 5.48 2.56
N LEU A 8 -2.80 4.39 3.18
CA LEU A 8 -4.04 4.29 3.93
C LEU A 8 -3.74 3.69 5.30
N GLY A 9 -3.93 4.49 6.35
CA GLY A 9 -3.76 4.01 7.72
C GLY A 9 -2.32 3.89 8.19
N ILE A 10 -1.38 4.56 7.52
CA ILE A 10 0.03 4.51 7.90
C ILE A 10 0.38 5.81 8.63
N ASP A 11 0.93 5.68 9.84
CA ASP A 11 1.32 6.83 10.65
C ASP A 11 2.55 7.53 10.09
N ASN A 12 2.68 8.83 10.40
CA ASN A 12 3.86 9.60 9.99
C ASN A 12 5.16 8.99 10.49
N ASP A 13 5.18 8.48 11.72
CA ASP A 13 6.36 7.84 12.29
C ASP A 13 6.79 6.62 11.47
N ASP A 14 5.84 5.81 11.04
CA ASP A 14 6.11 4.64 10.20
C ASP A 14 6.61 5.05 8.83
N ILE A 15 6.06 6.13 8.26
CA ILE A 15 6.48 6.64 6.97
C ILE A 15 7.93 7.13 7.05
N GLU A 16 8.30 7.81 8.13
CA GLU A 16 9.68 8.28 8.33
C GLU A 16 10.67 7.13 8.38
N LYS A 17 10.27 5.99 8.96
CA LYS A 17 11.11 4.80 9.03
C LYS A 17 11.40 4.19 7.66
N LEU A 18 10.58 4.48 6.66
CA LEU A 18 10.74 3.91 5.33
C LEU A 18 11.82 4.58 4.51
N ASP A 19 12.30 5.75 4.92
CA ASP A 19 13.34 6.52 4.22
C ASP A 19 13.04 6.66 2.73
N ILE A 20 11.86 7.24 2.45
CA ILE A 20 11.33 7.31 1.10
C ILE A 20 12.19 8.19 0.17
N GLY A 21 12.85 9.19 0.73
CA GLY A 21 13.68 10.11 -0.07
C GLY A 21 12.90 11.35 -0.53
N ASN A 22 13.64 12.30 -1.11
CA ASN A 22 13.09 13.62 -1.45
C ASN A 22 12.43 13.66 -2.82
N ASP A 23 12.70 12.68 -3.67
CA ASP A 23 12.18 12.62 -5.04
C ASP A 23 10.81 11.94 -5.13
N LYS A 24 10.20 11.66 -4.00
CA LYS A 24 8.91 10.96 -3.94
C LYS A 24 7.84 11.85 -3.34
N VAL A 25 6.63 11.75 -3.87
CA VAL A 25 5.45 12.46 -3.37
C VAL A 25 4.61 11.49 -2.56
N LEU A 26 4.30 11.88 -1.33
CA LEU A 26 3.50 11.06 -0.44
C LEU A 26 2.07 11.63 -0.39
N LEU A 27 1.10 10.80 -0.75
CA LEU A 27 -0.32 11.13 -0.65
C LEU A 27 -0.90 10.27 0.46
N LYS A 28 -1.70 10.90 1.34
CA LYS A 28 -2.30 10.19 2.47
C LYS A 28 -3.80 10.16 2.33
N ALA A 29 -4.38 8.97 2.45
CA ALA A 29 -5.82 8.81 2.55
C ALA A 29 -6.16 8.45 3.99
N LYS A 30 -7.21 9.07 4.53
CA LYS A 30 -7.67 8.80 5.88
C LYS A 30 -8.70 7.69 5.94
N THR A 31 -9.34 7.40 4.81
CA THR A 31 -10.37 6.38 4.70
C THR A 31 -10.24 5.69 3.35
N LEU A 32 -10.82 4.50 3.24
CA LEU A 32 -10.86 3.77 1.98
C LEU A 32 -11.61 4.58 0.91
N GLY A 33 -12.71 5.25 1.28
CA GLY A 33 -13.44 6.10 0.33
C GLY A 33 -12.58 7.22 -0.23
N LYS A 34 -11.72 7.81 0.59
CA LYS A 34 -10.82 8.86 0.13
C LYS A 34 -9.76 8.31 -0.84
N LEU A 35 -9.23 7.13 -0.54
CA LEU A 35 -8.29 6.45 -1.43
C LEU A 35 -8.94 6.16 -2.78
N GLU A 36 -10.16 5.64 -2.78
CA GLU A 36 -10.91 5.37 -4.01
C GLU A 36 -11.13 6.65 -4.81
N SER A 37 -11.46 7.76 -4.13
CA SER A 37 -11.68 9.05 -4.80
C SER A 37 -10.43 9.54 -5.51
N VAL A 38 -9.26 9.40 -4.88
CA VAL A 38 -7.98 9.79 -5.49
C VAL A 38 -7.73 9.00 -6.78
N LEU A 39 -7.99 7.71 -6.74
CA LEU A 39 -7.78 6.84 -7.90
C LEU A 39 -8.81 7.11 -9.02
N GLU A 40 -10.07 7.39 -8.65
CA GLU A 40 -11.13 7.66 -9.61
C GLU A 40 -10.94 8.94 -10.41
N VAL A 41 -10.27 9.96 -9.84
CA VAL A 41 -9.99 11.19 -10.57
C VAL A 41 -8.80 11.04 -11.52
N GLY A 42 -8.24 9.84 -11.64
CA GLY A 42 -7.17 9.56 -12.59
C GLY A 42 -5.77 9.89 -12.09
N GLU A 43 -5.60 10.06 -10.79
CA GLU A 43 -4.28 10.29 -10.20
C GLU A 43 -3.42 9.05 -10.40
N GLU A 44 -2.27 9.21 -11.06
CA GLU A 44 -1.34 8.09 -11.26
C GLU A 44 -0.50 7.90 -10.02
N VAL A 45 -0.58 6.71 -9.43
CA VAL A 45 0.15 6.35 -8.22
C VAL A 45 1.01 5.14 -8.51
N ASP A 46 2.27 5.19 -8.12
CA ASP A 46 3.22 4.10 -8.37
C ASP A 46 3.09 2.98 -7.35
N THR A 47 2.82 3.35 -6.09
CA THR A 47 2.70 2.37 -5.00
C THR A 47 1.59 2.80 -4.05
N ILE A 48 0.78 1.83 -3.62
CA ILE A 48 -0.24 2.03 -2.60
C ILE A 48 0.14 1.16 -1.39
N LEU A 49 0.30 1.80 -0.23
CA LEU A 49 0.61 1.11 1.03
C LEU A 49 -0.60 1.19 1.95
N VAL A 50 -1.17 0.04 2.28
CA VAL A 50 -2.42 -0.06 3.04
C VAL A 50 -2.18 -0.84 4.32
N ASP A 51 -2.75 -0.38 5.44
CA ASP A 51 -2.75 -1.11 6.71
C ASP A 51 -3.94 -2.04 6.76
N SER A 52 -3.71 -3.30 7.12
CA SER A 52 -4.76 -4.32 7.18
C SER A 52 -5.88 -3.97 8.15
N HIS A 53 -5.57 -3.25 9.22
CA HIS A 53 -6.57 -2.87 10.23
C HIS A 53 -7.55 -1.81 9.73
N PHE A 54 -7.25 -1.15 8.63
CA PHE A 54 -8.14 -0.18 8.00
C PHE A 54 -9.11 -0.82 7.00
N LEU A 55 -9.01 -2.14 6.82
CA LEU A 55 -9.87 -2.90 5.91
C LEU A 55 -10.76 -3.83 6.72
N ALA A 56 -12.08 -3.69 6.54
CA ALA A 56 -13.05 -4.57 7.19
C ALA A 56 -13.05 -5.96 6.51
N SER A 57 -12.95 -5.97 5.19
CA SER A 57 -12.89 -7.20 4.39
C SER A 57 -11.68 -7.09 3.44
N PRO A 58 -10.46 -7.40 3.92
CA PRO A 58 -9.25 -7.10 3.17
C PRO A 58 -9.24 -7.64 1.74
N LYS A 59 -9.66 -8.88 1.53
CA LYS A 59 -9.63 -9.47 0.20
C LYS A 59 -10.55 -8.74 -0.78
N GLU A 60 -11.79 -8.49 -0.38
CA GLU A 60 -12.77 -7.82 -1.22
C GLU A 60 -12.38 -6.36 -1.49
N GLU A 61 -11.94 -5.66 -0.44
CA GLU A 61 -11.55 -4.26 -0.58
C GLU A 61 -10.31 -4.08 -1.41
N LEU A 62 -9.34 -4.99 -1.29
CA LEU A 62 -8.13 -4.97 -2.13
C LEU A 62 -8.46 -5.27 -3.59
N GLN A 63 -9.45 -6.12 -3.85
CA GLN A 63 -9.93 -6.36 -5.22
C GLN A 63 -10.53 -5.09 -5.84
N ILE A 64 -11.25 -4.30 -5.04
CA ILE A 64 -11.78 -3.01 -5.49
C ILE A 64 -10.64 -2.06 -5.85
N ILE A 65 -9.64 -1.97 -5.00
CA ILE A 65 -8.46 -1.13 -5.24
C ILE A 65 -7.74 -1.57 -6.51
N LEU A 66 -7.57 -2.87 -6.71
CA LEU A 66 -6.94 -3.41 -7.92
C LEU A 66 -7.71 -3.01 -9.18
N GLY A 67 -9.03 -2.97 -9.11
CA GLY A 67 -9.87 -2.57 -10.23
C GLY A 67 -9.76 -1.09 -10.57
N LEU A 68 -9.30 -0.28 -9.63
CA LEU A 68 -9.14 1.17 -9.81
C LEU A 68 -7.71 1.57 -10.22
N THR A 69 -6.76 0.65 -10.17
CA THR A 69 -5.35 0.94 -10.44
C THR A 69 -4.92 0.41 -11.80
N SER A 70 -3.80 0.92 -12.30
CA SER A 70 -3.17 0.37 -13.50
C SER A 70 -2.34 -0.86 -13.14
N LEU A 71 -1.97 -1.64 -14.17
CA LEU A 71 -1.13 -2.83 -13.98
C LEU A 71 0.27 -2.50 -13.47
N THR A 72 0.68 -1.25 -13.59
CA THR A 72 2.01 -0.80 -13.14
C THR A 72 2.02 -0.33 -11.70
N THR A 73 0.85 -0.18 -11.08
CA THR A 73 0.75 0.24 -9.67
C THR A 73 1.00 -0.96 -8.76
N LYS A 74 1.95 -0.81 -7.84
CA LYS A 74 2.25 -1.83 -6.84
C LYS A 74 1.38 -1.59 -5.62
N ILE A 75 0.71 -2.64 -5.14
CA ILE A 75 -0.09 -2.57 -3.92
C ILE A 75 0.60 -3.39 -2.84
N VAL A 76 0.88 -2.74 -1.70
CA VAL A 76 1.54 -3.35 -0.55
C VAL A 76 0.59 -3.32 0.63
N LEU A 77 0.34 -4.47 1.23
CA LEU A 77 -0.48 -4.59 2.44
C LEU A 77 0.43 -4.78 3.64
N ARG A 78 0.36 -3.84 4.60
CA ARG A 78 1.00 -4.02 5.89
C ARG A 78 0.09 -4.89 6.74
N TYR A 79 0.59 -6.04 7.18
CA TYR A 79 -0.16 -6.95 8.02
C TYR A 79 0.58 -7.22 9.33
N TYR A 80 -0.09 -7.83 10.27
CA TYR A 80 0.46 -8.10 11.59
C TYR A 80 0.53 -9.61 11.82
N ALA A 81 1.47 -10.04 12.66
CA ALA A 81 1.72 -11.46 12.87
C ALA A 81 0.49 -12.22 13.38
N ASP A 82 -0.40 -11.54 14.10
CA ASP A 82 -1.62 -12.13 14.66
C ASP A 82 -2.86 -11.93 13.78
N ASP A 83 -2.71 -11.35 12.59
CA ASP A 83 -3.83 -11.20 11.67
C ASP A 83 -4.23 -12.55 11.08
N GLU A 84 -5.54 -12.80 11.03
CA GLU A 84 -6.09 -14.00 10.40
C GLU A 84 -6.38 -13.73 8.92
N LEU A 85 -5.30 -13.64 8.14
CA LEU A 85 -5.39 -13.36 6.71
C LEU A 85 -4.93 -14.57 5.88
N ASP A 86 -5.63 -14.80 4.77
CA ASP A 86 -5.18 -15.78 3.78
C ASP A 86 -4.12 -15.11 2.89
N LEU A 87 -2.88 -15.15 3.34
CA LEU A 87 -1.78 -14.48 2.65
C LEU A 87 -1.54 -15.02 1.24
N ASP A 88 -1.75 -16.32 1.06
CA ASP A 88 -1.56 -16.94 -0.26
C ASP A 88 -2.58 -16.41 -1.26
N SER A 89 -3.84 -16.27 -0.85
CA SER A 89 -4.88 -15.69 -1.72
C SER A 89 -4.53 -14.26 -2.10
N LEU A 90 -4.01 -13.47 -1.16
CA LEU A 90 -3.63 -12.08 -1.42
C LEU A 90 -2.46 -12.01 -2.39
N ARG A 91 -1.47 -12.88 -2.24
CA ARG A 91 -0.35 -12.97 -3.19
C ARG A 91 -0.81 -13.34 -4.59
N GLN A 92 -1.79 -14.21 -4.69
CA GLN A 92 -2.35 -14.60 -5.99
C GLN A 92 -3.04 -13.45 -6.70
N LEU A 93 -3.55 -12.47 -5.94
CA LEU A 93 -4.11 -11.24 -6.50
C LEU A 93 -3.06 -10.25 -6.99
N GLY A 94 -1.79 -10.50 -6.69
CA GLY A 94 -0.71 -9.57 -7.03
C GLY A 94 -0.41 -8.56 -5.94
N ILE A 95 -0.89 -8.79 -4.73
CA ILE A 95 -0.64 -7.92 -3.58
C ILE A 95 0.70 -8.31 -2.96
N ASP A 96 1.58 -7.33 -2.74
CA ASP A 96 2.80 -7.53 -1.98
C ASP A 96 2.49 -7.41 -0.48
N LEU A 97 3.15 -8.22 0.32
CA LEU A 97 2.88 -8.28 1.77
C LEU A 97 4.10 -7.83 2.55
N LEU A 98 3.86 -6.97 3.54
CA LEU A 98 4.91 -6.46 4.41
C LEU A 98 4.46 -6.57 5.86
N GLN A 99 5.14 -7.41 6.64
CA GLN A 99 4.76 -7.64 8.04
C GLN A 99 5.23 -6.48 8.92
N ALA A 100 4.35 -6.00 9.80
CA ALA A 100 4.72 -5.00 10.80
C ALA A 100 5.67 -5.60 11.85
N PRO A 101 6.57 -4.79 12.41
CA PRO A 101 6.74 -3.36 12.18
C PRO A 101 7.39 -3.06 10.83
N LEU A 102 7.08 -1.88 10.27
CA LEU A 102 7.70 -1.45 9.03
C LEU A 102 9.17 -1.12 9.25
N THR A 103 10.01 -1.57 8.30
CA THR A 103 11.43 -1.25 8.30
C THR A 103 11.85 -0.73 6.94
N SER A 104 12.89 0.10 6.90
CA SER A 104 13.40 0.59 5.62
C SER A 104 13.93 -0.55 4.76
N ASP A 105 14.56 -1.55 5.36
CA ASP A 105 15.08 -2.71 4.64
C ASP A 105 13.97 -3.51 3.96
N GLY A 106 12.88 -3.78 4.68
CA GLY A 106 11.73 -4.50 4.12
C GLY A 106 11.06 -3.73 2.99
N TRP A 107 10.89 -2.41 3.17
CA TRP A 107 10.33 -1.54 2.16
C TRP A 107 11.20 -1.50 0.90
N GLN A 108 12.51 -1.32 1.08
CA GLN A 108 13.44 -1.27 -0.04
C GLN A 108 13.50 -2.58 -0.81
N ALA A 109 13.42 -3.71 -0.11
CA ALA A 109 13.38 -5.01 -0.76
C ALA A 109 12.18 -5.15 -1.69
N LEU A 110 11.03 -4.58 -1.32
CA LEU A 110 9.82 -4.61 -2.15
C LEU A 110 9.89 -3.64 -3.33
N THR A 111 10.51 -2.46 -3.14
CA THR A 111 10.48 -1.39 -4.14
C THR A 111 11.69 -1.36 -5.04
N GLU A 112 12.82 -1.90 -4.60
CA GLU A 112 14.08 -1.89 -5.35
C GLU A 112 14.51 -3.27 -5.84
N GLY A 113 13.84 -4.33 -5.43
CA GLY A 113 14.21 -5.70 -5.73
C GLY A 113 13.79 -6.19 -7.11
N HIS A 114 13.76 -5.33 -8.08
CA HIS A 114 13.27 -5.68 -9.44
C HIS A 114 14.40 -5.87 -10.41
#